data_2277b83972e0534179d55c089b2fd305
#
_entry.id   2277b83972e0534179d55c089b2fd305
#
_cell.length_a   1.000
_cell.length_b   1.000
_cell.length_c   1.000
_cell.angle_alpha   90.00
_cell.angle_beta   90.00
_cell.angle_gamma   90.00
#
_symmetry.space_group_name_H-M   'P 1'
#
loop_
_entity.id
_entity.type
_entity.pdbx_description
1 polymer ?
#
loop_
_entity_poly.entity_id
_entity_poly.type
_entity_poly.pdbx_seq_one_letter_code
_entity_poly.pdbx_strand_id
1 'polypeptide(L)'
;MNDQYYENIQQIKEILYTSDSAVFFGGAGVSTDSGIPDFRSSTGLYNRSKDSNEYLLSRQCLLREPQKFFNFYRNNMVYPSAKPNPTHRALAKLEDAGIIRAVITQNIDGLHQMAGSENVIELHGTVHENYCTVCGKVYDREFMLKSNEIPKCTQCGAIVRPDVVLYGEGLNTEHFFAAQSLIAQADVLIVGGTSLTVNPAASLVDRFRGKHLIIINKSPTPYDAMAEYVIRASLSEVFEMLVK
;
A
#
# COMPACT_ATOMS: atom_id res chain seq x y z
N MET A 1 -24.53 -8.75 11.49
CA MET A 1 -23.71 -9.62 10.62
C MET A 1 -24.32 -11.01 10.70
N ASN A 2 -24.37 -11.72 9.59
CA ASN A 2 -25.11 -12.98 9.48
C ASN A 2 -24.14 -14.15 9.80
N ASP A 3 -24.66 -15.32 10.17
CA ASP A 3 -23.87 -16.50 10.55
C ASP A 3 -22.86 -16.89 9.45
N GLN A 4 -23.23 -16.74 8.17
CA GLN A 4 -22.36 -16.99 7.01
C GLN A 4 -21.08 -16.13 7.01
N TYR A 5 -21.14 -14.91 7.50
CA TYR A 5 -19.95 -14.03 7.60
C TYR A 5 -18.92 -14.63 8.57
N TYR A 6 -19.36 -15.08 9.74
CA TYR A 6 -18.46 -15.69 10.72
C TYR A 6 -17.93 -17.05 10.27
N GLU A 7 -18.77 -17.84 9.62
CA GLU A 7 -18.36 -19.12 9.02
C GLU A 7 -17.27 -18.90 7.96
N ASN A 8 -17.44 -17.95 7.06
CA ASN A 8 -16.43 -17.62 6.05
C ASN A 8 -15.09 -17.19 6.69
N ILE A 9 -15.13 -16.39 7.77
CA ILE A 9 -13.89 -15.99 8.46
C ILE A 9 -13.21 -17.19 9.13
N GLN A 10 -13.96 -18.11 9.70
CA GLN A 10 -13.39 -19.33 10.28
C GLN A 10 -12.75 -20.21 9.19
N GLN A 11 -13.40 -20.36 8.05
CA GLN A 11 -12.83 -21.10 6.91
C GLN A 11 -11.55 -20.42 6.38
N ILE A 12 -11.56 -19.10 6.23
CA ILE A 12 -10.36 -18.32 5.85
C ILE A 12 -9.23 -18.52 6.86
N LYS A 13 -9.54 -18.50 8.15
CA LYS A 13 -8.57 -18.77 9.20
C LYS A 13 -7.98 -20.18 9.08
N GLU A 14 -8.81 -21.20 8.92
CA GLU A 14 -8.35 -22.58 8.73
C GLU A 14 -7.45 -22.70 7.49
N ILE A 15 -7.85 -22.12 6.35
CA ILE A 15 -7.04 -22.06 5.13
C ILE A 15 -5.66 -21.45 5.42
N LEU A 16 -5.62 -20.31 6.11
CA LEU A 16 -4.36 -19.61 6.41
C LEU A 16 -3.42 -20.45 7.28
N TYR A 17 -3.95 -21.09 8.31
CA TYR A 17 -3.15 -21.86 9.27
C TYR A 17 -2.77 -23.27 8.78
N THR A 18 -3.36 -23.73 7.68
CA THR A 18 -3.05 -25.04 7.07
C THR A 18 -2.32 -24.95 5.75
N SER A 19 -2.15 -23.73 5.19
CA SER A 19 -1.46 -23.53 3.92
C SER A 19 0.05 -23.37 4.13
N ASP A 20 0.84 -23.81 3.12
CA ASP A 20 2.30 -23.72 3.18
C ASP A 20 2.82 -22.29 2.94
N SER A 21 2.05 -21.46 2.22
CA SER A 21 2.45 -20.09 1.94
C SER A 21 1.26 -19.17 1.64
N ALA A 22 1.16 -18.08 2.41
CA ALA A 22 0.22 -17.01 2.12
C ALA A 22 0.96 -15.69 1.86
N VAL A 23 0.41 -14.87 0.96
CA VAL A 23 0.90 -13.53 0.64
C VAL A 23 -0.25 -12.54 0.79
N PHE A 24 0.05 -11.38 1.37
CA PHE A 24 -0.90 -10.27 1.44
C PHE A 24 -0.57 -9.21 0.38
N PHE A 25 -1.58 -8.75 -0.36
CA PHE A 25 -1.48 -7.66 -1.31
C PHE A 25 -2.45 -6.54 -0.94
N GLY A 26 -1.91 -5.38 -0.53
CA GLY A 26 -2.68 -4.28 0.05
C GLY A 26 -2.58 -2.95 -0.69
N GLY A 27 -3.55 -2.08 -0.43
CA GLY A 27 -3.58 -0.69 -0.90
C GLY A 27 -4.05 0.29 0.18
N ALA A 28 -4.44 1.49 -0.22
CA ALA A 28 -4.70 2.62 0.69
C ALA A 28 -5.80 2.34 1.74
N GLY A 29 -6.75 1.46 1.43
CA GLY A 29 -7.78 1.03 2.38
C GLY A 29 -7.24 0.32 3.62
N VAL A 30 -6.00 -0.21 3.58
CA VAL A 30 -5.32 -0.79 4.75
C VAL A 30 -5.04 0.27 5.80
N SER A 31 -4.73 1.50 5.40
CA SER A 31 -4.30 2.58 6.29
C SER A 31 -5.41 3.56 6.69
N THR A 32 -6.67 3.34 6.25
CA THR A 32 -7.79 4.22 6.59
C THR A 32 -8.07 4.26 8.10
N ASP A 33 -7.96 3.13 8.79
CA ASP A 33 -8.12 3.04 10.25
C ASP A 33 -6.89 3.60 11.03
N SER A 34 -5.84 4.01 10.30
CA SER A 34 -4.69 4.77 10.82
C SER A 34 -4.84 6.30 10.63
N GLY A 35 -5.97 6.75 10.08
CA GLY A 35 -6.24 8.16 9.79
C GLY A 35 -5.69 8.65 8.46
N ILE A 36 -5.16 7.76 7.60
CA ILE A 36 -4.72 8.10 6.25
C ILE A 36 -5.89 7.87 5.28
N PRO A 37 -6.38 8.92 4.60
CA PRO A 37 -7.48 8.75 3.65
C PRO A 37 -7.04 7.90 2.45
N ASP A 38 -7.95 7.10 1.93
CA ASP A 38 -7.74 6.46 0.64
C ASP A 38 -7.90 7.47 -0.52
N PHE A 39 -7.71 7.00 -1.76
CA PHE A 39 -7.76 7.88 -2.93
C PHE A 39 -9.18 8.04 -3.50
N ARG A 40 -10.01 6.99 -3.50
CA ARG A 40 -11.20 6.86 -4.34
C ARG A 40 -12.54 6.76 -3.61
N SER A 41 -12.54 6.49 -2.31
CA SER A 41 -13.81 6.48 -1.55
C SER A 41 -14.50 7.83 -1.56
N SER A 42 -15.73 7.90 -1.10
CA SER A 42 -16.49 9.15 -1.02
C SER A 42 -15.78 10.24 -0.21
N THR A 43 -14.92 9.86 0.75
CA THR A 43 -14.09 10.74 1.58
C THR A 43 -12.64 10.79 1.12
N GLY A 44 -12.30 10.09 0.04
CA GLY A 44 -10.95 9.94 -0.47
C GLY A 44 -10.35 11.22 -1.04
N LEU A 45 -9.04 11.19 -1.26
CA LEU A 45 -8.28 12.35 -1.71
C LEU A 45 -8.79 12.92 -3.04
N TYR A 46 -9.21 12.06 -3.98
CA TYR A 46 -9.64 12.51 -5.31
C TYR A 46 -10.92 13.37 -5.29
N ASN A 47 -11.71 13.28 -4.23
CA ASN A 47 -12.90 14.08 -4.08
C ASN A 47 -12.69 15.43 -3.37
N ARG A 48 -11.44 15.74 -2.96
CA ARG A 48 -11.10 16.93 -2.14
C ARG A 48 -10.47 18.08 -2.92
N SER A 49 -9.96 17.86 -4.14
CA SER A 49 -9.24 18.86 -4.92
C SER A 49 -10.00 19.26 -6.20
N LYS A 50 -9.88 20.55 -6.61
CA LYS A 50 -10.37 21.05 -7.91
C LYS A 50 -9.47 20.63 -9.07
N ASP A 51 -8.18 20.45 -8.82
CA ASP A 51 -7.22 19.92 -9.80
C ASP A 51 -7.29 18.38 -9.76
N SER A 52 -6.98 17.73 -10.88
CA SER A 52 -6.80 16.29 -10.90
C SER A 52 -5.65 15.91 -9.94
N ASN A 53 -5.96 15.11 -8.92
CA ASN A 53 -4.94 14.63 -7.97
C ASN A 53 -3.87 13.76 -8.67
N GLU A 54 -4.23 13.12 -9.78
CA GLU A 54 -3.28 12.40 -10.64
C GLU A 54 -2.25 13.37 -11.24
N TYR A 55 -2.67 14.57 -11.67
CA TYR A 55 -1.74 15.60 -12.12
C TYR A 55 -0.85 16.09 -10.97
N LEU A 56 -1.42 16.38 -9.80
CA LEU A 56 -0.68 16.87 -8.63
C LEU A 56 0.38 15.88 -8.14
N LEU A 57 0.16 14.58 -8.35
CA LEU A 57 1.10 13.49 -8.02
C LEU A 57 1.85 12.96 -9.23
N SER A 58 1.98 13.76 -10.29
CA SER A 58 2.67 13.34 -11.52
C SER A 58 4.11 13.87 -11.58
N ARG A 59 4.94 13.13 -12.34
CA ARG A 59 6.27 13.58 -12.76
C ARG A 59 6.19 14.94 -13.50
N GLN A 60 5.12 15.16 -14.27
CA GLN A 60 4.92 16.40 -14.99
C GLN A 60 4.72 17.58 -14.03
N CYS A 61 3.91 17.45 -12.99
CA CYS A 61 3.72 18.50 -11.98
C CYS A 61 5.01 18.80 -11.22
N LEU A 62 5.75 17.77 -10.81
CA LEU A 62 7.05 17.95 -10.15
C LEU A 62 8.04 18.76 -11.01
N LEU A 63 8.06 18.54 -12.32
CA LEU A 63 9.00 19.22 -13.23
C LEU A 63 8.55 20.63 -13.62
N ARG A 64 7.24 20.86 -13.82
CA ARG A 64 6.71 22.14 -14.32
C ARG A 64 6.25 23.09 -13.22
N GLU A 65 5.69 22.53 -12.14
CA GLU A 65 5.09 23.27 -11.04
C GLU A 65 5.57 22.71 -9.68
N PRO A 66 6.89 22.64 -9.41
CA PRO A 66 7.43 21.94 -8.24
C PRO A 66 6.86 22.48 -6.92
N GLN A 67 6.61 23.77 -6.79
CA GLN A 67 5.99 24.33 -5.57
C GLN A 67 4.59 23.75 -5.33
N LYS A 68 3.79 23.59 -6.40
CA LYS A 68 2.44 23.01 -6.32
C LYS A 68 2.50 21.53 -5.94
N PHE A 69 3.44 20.78 -6.55
CA PHE A 69 3.70 19.40 -6.19
C PHE A 69 4.06 19.23 -4.71
N PHE A 70 5.06 19.98 -4.20
CA PHE A 70 5.51 19.84 -2.82
C PHE A 70 4.49 20.32 -1.81
N ASN A 71 3.68 21.32 -2.11
CA ASN A 71 2.56 21.73 -1.27
C ASN A 71 1.54 20.62 -1.15
N PHE A 72 1.16 19.97 -2.27
CA PHE A 72 0.24 18.86 -2.25
C PHE A 72 0.82 17.64 -1.53
N TYR A 73 2.06 17.27 -1.82
CA TYR A 73 2.77 16.16 -1.21
C TYR A 73 2.78 16.26 0.32
N ARG A 74 3.23 17.39 0.87
CA ARG A 74 3.31 17.60 2.32
C ARG A 74 1.95 17.53 3.01
N ASN A 75 0.92 18.09 2.40
CA ASN A 75 -0.40 18.22 3.02
C ASN A 75 -1.26 16.96 2.88
N ASN A 76 -0.99 16.11 1.88
CA ASN A 76 -1.90 15.02 1.52
C ASN A 76 -1.24 13.65 1.42
N MET A 77 0.10 13.54 1.41
CA MET A 77 0.80 12.28 1.24
C MET A 77 1.61 11.88 2.47
N VAL A 78 1.94 12.82 3.35
CA VAL A 78 2.79 12.58 4.52
C VAL A 78 1.99 12.74 5.80
N TYR A 79 1.90 11.67 6.60
CA TYR A 79 1.14 11.59 7.84
C TYR A 79 2.05 11.21 9.01
N PRO A 80 2.84 12.14 9.59
CA PRO A 80 3.87 11.81 10.58
C PRO A 80 3.34 11.22 11.88
N SER A 81 2.07 11.50 12.21
CA SER A 81 1.40 11.02 13.44
C SER A 81 0.65 9.70 13.25
N ALA A 82 0.55 9.19 12.02
CA ALA A 82 -0.12 7.92 11.76
C ALA A 82 0.60 6.77 12.46
N LYS A 83 -0.18 5.83 12.98
CA LYS A 83 0.32 4.63 13.68
C LYS A 83 -0.29 3.38 13.07
N PRO A 84 0.40 2.24 13.14
CA PRO A 84 -0.15 0.97 12.70
C PRO A 84 -1.50 0.67 13.36
N ASN A 85 -2.48 0.26 12.56
CA ASN A 85 -3.79 -0.17 13.01
C ASN A 85 -3.83 -1.70 13.23
N PRO A 86 -4.98 -2.29 13.64
CA PRO A 86 -5.10 -3.73 13.87
C PRO A 86 -4.69 -4.59 12.67
N THR A 87 -4.97 -4.17 11.42
CA THR A 87 -4.57 -4.91 10.21
C THR A 87 -3.06 -5.05 10.10
N HIS A 88 -2.32 -3.93 10.25
CA HIS A 88 -0.85 -3.95 10.20
C HIS A 88 -0.26 -4.87 11.27
N ARG A 89 -0.76 -4.75 12.52
CA ARG A 89 -0.28 -5.59 13.64
C ARG A 89 -0.61 -7.07 13.46
N ALA A 90 -1.78 -7.39 12.89
CA ALA A 90 -2.16 -8.76 12.62
C ALA A 90 -1.30 -9.38 11.52
N LEU A 91 -1.02 -8.63 10.44
CA LEU A 91 -0.11 -9.08 9.37
C LEU A 91 1.29 -9.36 9.90
N ALA A 92 1.85 -8.47 10.74
CA ALA A 92 3.15 -8.68 11.36
C ALA A 92 3.17 -9.95 12.25
N LYS A 93 2.10 -10.20 13.04
CA LYS A 93 1.98 -11.43 13.83
C LYS A 93 1.90 -12.69 12.97
N LEU A 94 1.16 -12.64 11.86
CA LEU A 94 1.03 -13.79 10.94
C LEU A 94 2.35 -14.04 10.20
N GLU A 95 3.12 -13.00 9.93
CA GLU A 95 4.46 -13.10 9.35
C GLU A 95 5.45 -13.72 10.35
N ASP A 96 5.49 -13.23 11.60
CA ASP A 96 6.31 -13.79 12.68
C ASP A 96 5.99 -15.27 12.95
N ALA A 97 4.73 -15.66 12.81
CA ALA A 97 4.27 -17.05 12.91
C ALA A 97 4.60 -17.90 11.65
N GLY A 98 5.21 -17.33 10.62
CA GLY A 98 5.53 -18.01 9.36
C GLY A 98 4.33 -18.31 8.45
N ILE A 99 3.14 -17.76 8.75
CA ILE A 99 1.92 -17.97 7.97
C ILE A 99 1.89 -17.06 6.75
N ILE A 100 2.19 -15.77 6.92
CA ILE A 100 2.35 -14.81 5.83
C ILE A 100 3.83 -14.73 5.45
N ARG A 101 4.18 -14.98 4.19
CA ARG A 101 5.56 -14.90 3.69
C ARG A 101 6.02 -13.50 3.38
N ALA A 102 5.09 -12.65 2.93
CA ALA A 102 5.38 -11.27 2.56
C ALA A 102 4.12 -10.41 2.55
N VAL A 103 4.32 -9.12 2.77
CA VAL A 103 3.35 -8.07 2.53
C VAL A 103 3.77 -7.31 1.28
N ILE A 104 2.93 -7.31 0.25
CA ILE A 104 3.10 -6.50 -0.95
C ILE A 104 2.14 -5.31 -0.81
N THR A 105 2.66 -4.11 -0.81
CA THR A 105 1.85 -2.92 -0.58
C THR A 105 1.98 -1.87 -1.69
N GLN A 106 0.87 -1.22 -2.00
CA GLN A 106 0.83 -0.02 -2.84
C GLN A 106 1.00 1.26 -2.00
N ASN A 107 0.99 1.13 -0.67
CA ASN A 107 1.14 2.26 0.24
C ASN A 107 2.60 2.68 0.37
N ILE A 108 2.78 3.96 0.70
CA ILE A 108 4.09 4.62 0.85
C ILE A 108 4.34 5.06 2.29
N ASP A 109 3.46 4.67 3.23
CA ASP A 109 3.39 5.20 4.59
C ASP A 109 4.33 4.53 5.60
N GLY A 110 4.89 3.34 5.28
CA GLY A 110 5.80 2.57 6.14
C GLY A 110 5.13 1.94 7.36
N LEU A 111 3.79 1.90 7.43
CA LEU A 111 3.08 1.40 8.61
C LEU A 111 3.21 -0.12 8.80
N HIS A 112 3.46 -0.89 7.74
CA HIS A 112 3.73 -2.33 7.84
C HIS A 112 5.05 -2.59 8.59
N GLN A 113 6.13 -1.91 8.18
CA GLN A 113 7.43 -1.99 8.85
C GLN A 113 7.34 -1.48 10.28
N MET A 114 6.63 -0.39 10.50
CA MET A 114 6.40 0.16 11.86
C MET A 114 5.61 -0.82 12.75
N ALA A 115 4.78 -1.68 12.19
CA ALA A 115 4.05 -2.73 12.91
C ALA A 115 4.90 -3.95 13.25
N GLY A 116 6.08 -4.10 12.62
CA GLY A 116 7.00 -5.20 12.80
C GLY A 116 7.07 -6.18 11.61
N SER A 117 6.40 -5.91 10.49
CA SER A 117 6.59 -6.71 9.27
C SER A 117 7.99 -6.50 8.71
N GLU A 118 8.69 -7.59 8.38
CA GLU A 118 10.07 -7.58 7.90
C GLU A 118 10.16 -7.73 6.37
N ASN A 119 9.31 -8.58 5.78
CA ASN A 119 9.29 -8.81 4.34
C ASN A 119 8.18 -8.00 3.66
N VAL A 120 8.45 -6.71 3.48
CA VAL A 120 7.51 -5.74 2.88
C VAL A 120 8.04 -5.28 1.53
N ILE A 121 7.25 -5.45 0.47
CA ILE A 121 7.54 -4.92 -0.87
C ILE A 121 6.67 -3.69 -1.12
N GLU A 122 7.29 -2.51 -1.11
CA GLU A 122 6.65 -1.22 -1.39
C GLU A 122 6.68 -0.94 -2.90
N LEU A 123 5.59 -1.26 -3.61
CA LEU A 123 5.53 -1.13 -5.07
C LEU A 123 5.60 0.32 -5.57
N HIS A 124 5.14 1.26 -4.75
CA HIS A 124 5.10 2.68 -5.10
C HIS A 124 6.14 3.51 -4.34
N GLY A 125 7.15 2.85 -3.76
CA GLY A 125 8.18 3.52 -2.96
C GLY A 125 7.71 3.94 -1.58
N THR A 126 8.40 4.92 -0.98
CA THR A 126 8.19 5.30 0.42
C THR A 126 8.34 6.81 0.65
N VAL A 127 7.61 7.36 1.63
CA VAL A 127 7.80 8.76 2.09
C VAL A 127 9.01 8.91 3.02
N HIS A 128 9.57 7.81 3.50
CA HIS A 128 10.66 7.84 4.47
C HIS A 128 12.03 8.12 3.84
N GLU A 129 12.19 7.78 2.57
CA GLU A 129 13.39 8.02 1.79
C GLU A 129 13.17 9.09 0.72
N ASN A 130 14.16 9.95 0.54
CA ASN A 130 14.12 11.03 -0.43
C ASN A 130 15.52 11.20 -1.00
N TYR A 131 15.65 11.62 -2.23
CA TYR A 131 16.97 11.73 -2.87
C TYR A 131 17.11 12.95 -3.75
N CYS A 132 18.35 13.41 -3.87
CA CYS A 132 18.71 14.48 -4.79
C CYS A 132 18.63 13.98 -6.24
N THR A 133 17.94 14.72 -7.10
CA THR A 133 17.75 14.35 -8.51
C THR A 133 19.03 14.40 -9.36
N VAL A 134 20.14 14.96 -8.84
CA VAL A 134 21.40 15.10 -9.57
C VAL A 134 22.52 14.26 -8.94
N CYS A 135 22.78 14.40 -7.63
CA CYS A 135 23.91 13.71 -7.00
C CYS A 135 23.52 12.47 -6.21
N GLY A 136 22.22 12.12 -6.15
CA GLY A 136 21.73 10.91 -5.46
C GLY A 136 21.82 10.96 -3.92
N LYS A 137 22.27 12.08 -3.31
CA LYS A 137 22.33 12.18 -1.86
C LYS A 137 20.97 11.93 -1.24
N VAL A 138 20.92 11.01 -0.27
CA VAL A 138 19.69 10.60 0.42
C VAL A 138 19.37 11.54 1.58
N TYR A 139 18.08 11.72 1.83
CA TYR A 139 17.49 12.56 2.87
C TYR A 139 16.31 11.83 3.53
N ASP A 140 16.10 12.10 4.81
CA ASP A 140 14.96 11.61 5.56
C ASP A 140 13.66 12.39 5.26
N ARG A 141 12.55 11.87 5.77
CA ARG A 141 11.23 12.52 5.69
C ARG A 141 11.23 13.90 6.36
N GLU A 142 11.91 14.04 7.48
CA GLU A 142 11.98 15.26 8.28
C GLU A 142 12.61 16.40 7.48
N PHE A 143 13.60 16.12 6.65
CA PHE A 143 14.17 17.10 5.73
C PHE A 143 13.11 17.67 4.77
N MET A 144 12.22 16.82 4.24
CA MET A 144 11.15 17.25 3.32
C MET A 144 10.08 18.12 3.99
N LEU A 145 9.93 18.00 5.32
CA LEU A 145 8.93 18.71 6.10
C LEU A 145 9.44 20.00 6.76
N LYS A 146 10.75 20.27 6.74
CA LYS A 146 11.37 21.42 7.44
C LYS A 146 10.91 22.78 6.96
N SER A 147 10.49 22.90 5.71
CA SER A 147 10.01 24.18 5.15
C SER A 147 8.91 23.97 4.12
N ASN A 148 8.18 25.04 3.81
CA ASN A 148 7.19 25.02 2.72
C ASN A 148 7.81 25.30 1.34
N GLU A 149 9.12 25.51 1.26
CA GLU A 149 9.85 25.74 0.02
C GLU A 149 10.12 24.44 -0.72
N ILE A 150 10.59 24.57 -1.98
CA ILE A 150 11.09 23.46 -2.76
C ILE A 150 12.36 22.92 -2.11
N PRO A 151 12.39 21.62 -1.70
CA PRO A 151 13.56 21.06 -1.03
C PRO A 151 14.79 21.07 -1.94
N LYS A 152 15.90 21.61 -1.44
CA LYS A 152 17.17 21.73 -2.17
C LYS A 152 18.26 20.90 -1.52
N CYS A 153 19.01 20.19 -2.35
CA CYS A 153 20.14 19.39 -1.91
C CYS A 153 21.20 20.27 -1.25
N THR A 154 21.63 19.90 -0.05
CA THR A 154 22.66 20.62 0.70
C THR A 154 24.06 20.49 0.08
N GLN A 155 24.25 19.57 -0.86
CA GLN A 155 25.53 19.31 -1.51
C GLN A 155 25.64 20.03 -2.88
N CYS A 156 24.59 19.97 -3.72
CA CYS A 156 24.66 20.48 -5.11
C CYS A 156 23.56 21.48 -5.48
N GLY A 157 22.64 21.80 -4.55
CA GLY A 157 21.57 22.77 -4.78
C GLY A 157 20.40 22.27 -5.65
N ALA A 158 20.47 21.07 -6.21
CA ALA A 158 19.39 20.50 -7.02
C ALA A 158 18.16 20.12 -6.17
N ILE A 159 17.04 19.87 -6.84
CA ILE A 159 15.80 19.47 -6.13
C ILE A 159 16.01 18.11 -5.47
N VAL A 160 15.55 17.98 -4.22
CA VAL A 160 15.36 16.70 -3.52
C VAL A 160 13.92 16.28 -3.71
N ARG A 161 13.69 15.06 -4.20
CA ARG A 161 12.36 14.49 -4.40
C ARG A 161 12.11 13.28 -3.48
N PRO A 162 10.84 12.97 -3.16
CA PRO A 162 10.52 11.73 -2.46
C PRO A 162 10.80 10.50 -3.34
N ASP A 163 11.19 9.39 -2.73
CA ASP A 163 11.30 8.09 -3.38
C ASP A 163 9.92 7.42 -3.51
N VAL A 164 9.02 8.13 -4.18
CA VAL A 164 7.65 7.71 -4.47
C VAL A 164 7.45 7.67 -5.98
N VAL A 165 6.83 6.59 -6.45
CA VAL A 165 6.46 6.44 -7.87
C VAL A 165 5.32 7.39 -8.20
N LEU A 166 5.57 8.32 -9.10
CA LEU A 166 4.61 9.33 -9.55
C LEU A 166 3.87 8.87 -10.81
N TYR A 167 2.68 9.43 -11.03
CA TYR A 167 2.01 9.23 -12.32
C TYR A 167 2.92 9.64 -13.47
N GLY A 168 3.03 8.75 -14.48
CA GLY A 168 3.96 8.90 -15.60
C GLY A 168 5.36 8.32 -15.35
N GLU A 169 5.57 7.65 -14.22
CA GLU A 169 6.78 6.87 -13.92
C GLU A 169 6.48 5.37 -13.90
N GLY A 170 7.51 4.55 -14.16
CA GLY A 170 7.43 3.08 -14.02
C GLY A 170 7.65 2.64 -12.57
N LEU A 171 7.13 1.49 -12.21
CA LEU A 171 7.44 0.83 -10.93
C LEU A 171 8.91 0.40 -10.90
N ASN A 172 9.46 0.26 -9.69
CA ASN A 172 10.76 -0.40 -9.51
C ASN A 172 10.66 -1.84 -10.04
N THR A 173 11.52 -2.17 -11.01
CA THR A 173 11.49 -3.45 -11.72
C THR A 173 11.79 -4.63 -10.78
N GLU A 174 12.73 -4.46 -9.84
CA GLU A 174 13.11 -5.50 -8.87
C GLU A 174 11.94 -5.79 -7.92
N HIS A 175 11.32 -4.75 -7.35
CA HIS A 175 10.14 -4.90 -6.48
C HIS A 175 8.97 -5.55 -7.23
N PHE A 176 8.74 -5.15 -8.48
CA PHE A 176 7.65 -5.71 -9.27
C PHE A 176 7.86 -7.20 -9.57
N PHE A 177 9.06 -7.61 -9.98
CA PHE A 177 9.36 -9.02 -10.23
C PHE A 177 9.39 -9.86 -8.95
N ALA A 178 9.89 -9.31 -7.83
CA ALA A 178 9.84 -9.97 -6.53
C ALA A 178 8.39 -10.23 -6.10
N ALA A 179 7.54 -9.21 -6.20
CA ALA A 179 6.10 -9.33 -5.90
C ALA A 179 5.42 -10.36 -6.80
N GLN A 180 5.71 -10.32 -8.11
CA GLN A 180 5.18 -11.29 -9.08
C GLN A 180 5.58 -12.73 -8.72
N SER A 181 6.84 -12.95 -8.35
CA SER A 181 7.35 -14.27 -7.97
C SER A 181 6.68 -14.79 -6.70
N LEU A 182 6.55 -13.95 -5.67
CA LEU A 182 5.89 -14.32 -4.42
C LEU A 182 4.42 -14.68 -4.63
N ILE A 183 3.67 -13.87 -5.40
CA ILE A 183 2.26 -14.14 -5.71
C ILE A 183 2.11 -15.44 -6.52
N ALA A 184 2.98 -15.68 -7.50
CA ALA A 184 2.91 -16.87 -8.34
C ALA A 184 3.20 -18.17 -7.57
N GLN A 185 3.96 -18.11 -6.48
CA GLN A 185 4.35 -19.24 -5.64
C GLN A 185 3.44 -19.43 -4.41
N ALA A 186 2.54 -18.48 -4.12
CA ALA A 186 1.67 -18.54 -2.96
C ALA A 186 0.52 -19.54 -3.17
N ASP A 187 0.18 -20.30 -2.13
CA ASP A 187 -1.05 -21.11 -2.07
C ASP A 187 -2.27 -20.24 -1.80
N VAL A 188 -2.08 -19.19 -1.00
CA VAL A 188 -3.12 -18.24 -0.62
C VAL A 188 -2.69 -16.82 -0.97
N LEU A 189 -3.55 -16.11 -1.68
CA LEU A 189 -3.41 -14.67 -1.90
C LEU A 189 -4.55 -13.94 -1.20
N ILE A 190 -4.21 -13.12 -0.21
CA ILE A 190 -5.18 -12.21 0.42
C ILE A 190 -5.00 -10.83 -0.21
N VAL A 191 -6.05 -10.32 -0.81
CA VAL A 191 -6.10 -8.96 -1.34
C VAL A 191 -6.97 -8.08 -0.44
N GLY A 192 -6.43 -6.94 0.01
CA GLY A 192 -7.15 -6.09 0.95
C GLY A 192 -6.99 -4.59 0.73
N GLY A 193 -8.08 -3.83 0.93
CA GLY A 193 -8.02 -2.37 0.94
C GLY A 193 -7.56 -1.72 -0.36
N THR A 194 -7.84 -2.33 -1.50
CA THR A 194 -7.45 -1.81 -2.82
C THR A 194 -8.61 -1.92 -3.81
N SER A 195 -8.70 -0.95 -4.71
CA SER A 195 -9.69 -0.99 -5.81
C SER A 195 -9.28 -1.93 -6.94
N LEU A 196 -8.01 -2.36 -6.99
CA LEU A 196 -7.43 -3.14 -8.08
C LEU A 196 -7.64 -2.52 -9.48
N THR A 197 -7.57 -1.18 -9.58
CA THR A 197 -7.75 -0.44 -10.84
C THR A 197 -6.48 0.28 -11.29
N VAL A 198 -5.42 0.33 -10.46
CA VAL A 198 -4.15 1.01 -10.79
C VAL A 198 -3.15 0.00 -11.36
N ASN A 199 -2.93 0.09 -12.66
CA ASN A 199 -1.92 -0.71 -13.33
C ASN A 199 -0.54 -0.01 -13.33
N PRO A 200 0.59 -0.77 -13.29
CA PRO A 200 0.66 -2.24 -13.41
C PRO A 200 0.46 -3.03 -12.11
N ALA A 201 0.37 -2.40 -10.93
CA ALA A 201 0.27 -3.10 -9.66
C ALA A 201 -0.96 -4.04 -9.58
N ALA A 202 -2.13 -3.61 -10.08
CA ALA A 202 -3.35 -4.42 -10.07
C ALA A 202 -3.19 -5.74 -10.84
N SER A 203 -2.43 -5.74 -11.95
CA SER A 203 -2.20 -6.94 -12.77
C SER A 203 -1.36 -8.04 -12.10
N LEU A 204 -0.77 -7.76 -10.93
CA LEU A 204 -0.09 -8.79 -10.15
C LEU A 204 -1.05 -9.91 -9.70
N VAL A 205 -2.33 -9.61 -9.48
CA VAL A 205 -3.34 -10.62 -9.13
C VAL A 205 -3.49 -11.65 -10.25
N ASP A 206 -3.32 -11.27 -11.52
CA ASP A 206 -3.36 -12.20 -12.66
C ASP A 206 -2.21 -13.21 -12.65
N ARG A 207 -1.20 -13.01 -11.83
CA ARG A 207 -0.06 -13.95 -11.68
C ARG A 207 -0.30 -15.02 -10.64
N PHE A 208 -1.32 -14.89 -9.81
CA PHE A 208 -1.68 -15.90 -8.83
C PHE A 208 -2.06 -17.22 -9.51
N ARG A 209 -1.52 -18.32 -8.98
CA ARG A 209 -1.74 -19.70 -9.48
C ARG A 209 -2.06 -20.66 -8.33
N GLY A 210 -2.18 -20.14 -7.11
CA GLY A 210 -2.48 -20.93 -5.93
C GLY A 210 -3.94 -21.34 -5.84
N LYS A 211 -4.32 -21.85 -4.69
CA LYS A 211 -5.63 -22.47 -4.46
C LYS A 211 -6.68 -21.45 -4.01
N HIS A 212 -6.30 -20.49 -3.16
CA HIS A 212 -7.26 -19.65 -2.44
C HIS A 212 -6.99 -18.17 -2.69
N LEU A 213 -7.81 -17.54 -3.52
CA LEU A 213 -7.86 -16.07 -3.67
C LEU A 213 -8.93 -15.53 -2.73
N ILE A 214 -8.53 -14.68 -1.80
CA ILE A 214 -9.40 -14.07 -0.79
C ILE A 214 -9.37 -12.55 -0.96
N ILE A 215 -10.52 -11.92 -1.11
CA ILE A 215 -10.63 -10.46 -1.22
C ILE A 215 -11.38 -9.90 -0.02
N ILE A 216 -10.71 -9.01 0.73
CA ILE A 216 -11.29 -8.29 1.87
C ILE A 216 -11.30 -6.80 1.51
N ASN A 217 -12.44 -6.30 1.05
CA ASN A 217 -12.54 -4.93 0.57
C ASN A 217 -13.96 -4.39 0.69
N LYS A 218 -14.13 -3.16 1.19
CA LYS A 218 -15.46 -2.56 1.38
C LYS A 218 -16.21 -2.37 0.05
N SER A 219 -15.51 -2.00 -1.01
CA SER A 219 -16.07 -1.77 -2.35
C SER A 219 -15.81 -2.96 -3.28
N PRO A 220 -16.62 -3.17 -4.31
CA PRO A 220 -16.36 -4.17 -5.35
C PRO A 220 -15.04 -3.94 -6.06
N THR A 221 -14.44 -5.03 -6.55
CA THR A 221 -13.23 -5.02 -7.37
C THR A 221 -13.44 -5.80 -8.68
N PRO A 222 -12.65 -5.54 -9.73
CA PRO A 222 -12.72 -6.32 -10.97
C PRO A 222 -12.41 -7.82 -10.80
N TYR A 223 -11.80 -8.20 -9.68
CA TYR A 223 -11.35 -9.57 -9.39
C TYR A 223 -12.30 -10.36 -8.49
N ASP A 224 -13.42 -9.78 -8.04
CA ASP A 224 -14.35 -10.44 -7.14
C ASP A 224 -14.87 -11.78 -7.67
N ALA A 225 -15.13 -11.86 -8.96
CA ALA A 225 -15.64 -13.08 -9.60
C ALA A 225 -14.61 -14.23 -9.64
N MET A 226 -13.32 -13.94 -9.42
CA MET A 226 -12.24 -14.93 -9.38
C MET A 226 -11.94 -15.39 -7.95
N ALA A 227 -12.39 -14.64 -6.94
CA ALA A 227 -12.09 -14.92 -5.56
C ALA A 227 -13.01 -16.01 -5.01
N GLU A 228 -12.43 -16.91 -4.21
CA GLU A 228 -13.18 -17.92 -3.47
C GLU A 228 -13.97 -17.27 -2.32
N TYR A 229 -13.35 -16.29 -1.66
CA TYR A 229 -14.00 -15.52 -0.59
C TYR A 229 -13.93 -14.04 -0.90
N VAL A 230 -15.09 -13.37 -0.81
CA VAL A 230 -15.19 -11.91 -0.91
C VAL A 230 -15.86 -11.38 0.36
N ILE A 231 -15.08 -10.71 1.21
CA ILE A 231 -15.55 -10.18 2.49
C ILE A 231 -15.71 -8.66 2.40
N ARG A 232 -16.95 -8.18 2.53
CA ARG A 232 -17.31 -6.76 2.51
C ARG A 232 -17.32 -6.16 3.90
N ALA A 233 -16.13 -6.03 4.49
CA ALA A 233 -15.97 -5.53 5.86
C ALA A 233 -14.71 -4.67 6.01
N SER A 234 -14.52 -4.12 7.21
CA SER A 234 -13.24 -3.48 7.60
C SER A 234 -12.14 -4.52 7.69
N LEU A 235 -10.97 -4.21 7.13
CA LEU A 235 -9.80 -5.06 7.26
C LEU A 235 -9.41 -5.26 8.73
N SER A 236 -9.43 -4.20 9.54
CA SER A 236 -9.08 -4.29 10.95
C SER A 236 -9.98 -5.28 11.70
N GLU A 237 -11.29 -5.24 11.43
CA GLU A 237 -12.26 -6.17 12.03
C GLU A 237 -11.96 -7.63 11.64
N VAL A 238 -11.76 -7.89 10.35
CA VAL A 238 -11.48 -9.25 9.85
C VAL A 238 -10.15 -9.75 10.38
N PHE A 239 -9.08 -8.96 10.28
CA PHE A 239 -7.75 -9.39 10.72
C PHE A 239 -7.63 -9.60 12.23
N GLU A 240 -8.39 -8.85 13.04
CA GLU A 240 -8.48 -9.15 14.48
C GLU A 240 -9.09 -10.53 14.76
N MET A 241 -10.05 -10.96 13.95
CA MET A 241 -10.65 -12.30 14.10
C MET A 241 -9.71 -13.42 13.61
N LEU A 242 -8.93 -13.17 12.56
CA LEU A 242 -7.97 -14.14 12.02
C LEU A 242 -6.81 -14.46 12.97
N VAL A 243 -6.43 -13.53 13.87
CA VAL A 243 -5.29 -13.70 14.79
C VAL A 243 -5.68 -14.00 16.24
N LYS A 244 -6.98 -14.08 16.55
CA LYS A 244 -7.51 -14.56 17.84
C LYS A 244 -7.57 -16.07 17.88
#